data_8aad370bea650cce7ecd21f8952867b2
#
_entry.id   8aad370bea650cce7ecd21f8952867b2
#
_cell.length_a   1.000
_cell.length_b   1.000
_cell.length_c   1.000
_cell.angle_alpha   90.00
_cell.angle_beta   90.00
_cell.angle_gamma   90.00
#
_symmetry.space_group_name_H-M   'P 1'
#
loop_
_entity.id
_entity.type
_entity.pdbx_description
1 polymer ?
#
loop_
_entity_poly.entity_id
_entity_poly.type
_entity_poly.pdbx_seq_one_letter_code
_entity_poly.pdbx_strand_id
1 'polypeptide(L)'
;MPIDFQPPPQSTEQIQPAAAASTASFDEQYEQARALANAGQPALAVAAYDALLARSPGNVDVLLGRGIAYTRLDRWTEAQADLEAAAKASPGYADVWLALGNMHQWHDQPEQAIAAYSRLVALRPDDATAWMARARAWRAAGQLAQARADLAKARAAGGSAAEIDAFDAALVAAVTPQPRAGNPEAALAAGYTWAASLSGSWTDVGSGPRWNDQTASVRRYMKHGSIGFETLRAHRFDQSGYAWALDAYTDLWPGAYANLRYQRAPAARLFPENSGRVEVYQSLGSGWEVSLSDDVLGFDSRVNIYGATIGKYVGNWYVQLRHQNIVSEGSHSSGDRLMARYYYAGDADSYIEATANRGRSDDPLSLSGGRARSGGGSLTWVRYWSRDWGTKVGASFSRDSGDARERGVSVGLYRRW
;
A
#
# COMPACT_ATOMS: atom_id res chain seq x y z
N MET A 1 25.18 -6.45 -63.64
CA MET A 1 25.97 -5.28 -63.19
C MET A 1 25.92 -5.26 -61.72
N PRO A 2 27.01 -5.55 -60.98
CA PRO A 2 27.03 -5.42 -59.52
C PRO A 2 27.34 -3.97 -59.20
N ILE A 3 26.60 -3.45 -58.20
CA ILE A 3 26.77 -2.10 -57.65
C ILE A 3 27.83 -2.22 -56.56
N ASP A 4 28.96 -1.58 -56.81
CA ASP A 4 30.08 -1.44 -55.88
C ASP A 4 29.70 -0.48 -54.73
N PHE A 5 29.64 -1.00 -53.49
CA PHE A 5 29.42 -0.19 -52.30
C PHE A 5 30.77 0.21 -51.70
N GLN A 6 31.18 1.45 -51.98
CA GLN A 6 32.34 2.05 -51.35
C GLN A 6 31.94 2.60 -49.96
N PRO A 7 32.62 2.22 -48.86
CA PRO A 7 32.37 2.80 -47.56
C PRO A 7 32.88 4.24 -47.52
N PRO A 8 32.21 5.13 -46.71
CA PRO A 8 32.63 6.49 -46.57
C PRO A 8 33.97 6.60 -45.82
N PRO A 9 34.77 7.64 -46.09
CA PRO A 9 36.08 7.81 -45.49
C PRO A 9 35.96 8.01 -43.98
N GLN A 10 36.70 7.21 -43.22
CA GLN A 10 36.88 7.40 -41.79
C GLN A 10 37.71 8.64 -41.58
N SER A 11 37.08 9.70 -41.10
CA SER A 11 37.79 10.87 -40.55
C SER A 11 38.43 10.44 -39.23
N THR A 12 39.70 10.15 -39.26
CA THR A 12 40.56 10.08 -38.08
C THR A 12 40.69 11.49 -37.51
N GLU A 13 39.75 11.83 -36.65
CA GLU A 13 39.92 13.01 -35.79
C GLU A 13 40.99 12.67 -34.75
N GLN A 14 42.19 13.18 -35.02
CA GLN A 14 43.31 13.09 -34.10
C GLN A 14 42.94 13.84 -32.83
N ILE A 15 42.66 13.08 -31.75
CA ILE A 15 42.59 13.62 -30.40
C ILE A 15 43.98 14.10 -30.04
N GLN A 16 44.24 15.40 -30.26
CA GLN A 16 45.40 16.05 -29.68
C GLN A 16 45.27 16.02 -28.15
N PRO A 17 46.28 15.53 -27.40
CA PRO A 17 46.32 15.74 -25.96
C PRO A 17 46.65 17.20 -25.71
N ALA A 18 45.66 18.00 -25.39
CA ALA A 18 45.87 19.35 -24.89
C ALA A 18 46.36 19.29 -23.44
N ALA A 19 47.62 18.99 -23.26
CA ALA A 19 48.32 19.29 -22.03
C ALA A 19 48.84 20.74 -22.09
N ALA A 20 47.93 21.68 -22.11
CA ALA A 20 48.22 23.02 -21.62
C ALA A 20 47.98 22.98 -20.11
N ALA A 21 49.06 23.01 -19.30
CA ALA A 21 48.94 23.22 -17.86
C ALA A 21 48.13 24.50 -17.66
N SER A 22 46.89 24.38 -17.24
CA SER A 22 46.02 25.50 -16.92
C SER A 22 46.67 26.32 -15.81
N THR A 23 46.93 27.57 -16.07
CA THR A 23 47.43 28.55 -15.08
C THR A 23 46.35 28.94 -14.09
N ALA A 24 45.15 28.37 -14.22
CA ALA A 24 44.03 28.60 -13.33
C ALA A 24 44.34 28.10 -11.91
N SER A 25 43.97 28.88 -10.93
CA SER A 25 44.10 28.55 -9.52
C SER A 25 43.27 27.30 -9.17
N PHE A 26 43.51 26.69 -8.00
CA PHE A 26 42.72 25.58 -7.53
C PHE A 26 41.23 25.94 -7.45
N ASP A 27 40.90 27.10 -6.94
CA ASP A 27 39.54 27.61 -6.78
C ASP A 27 38.84 27.82 -8.13
N GLU A 28 39.55 28.38 -9.11
CA GLU A 28 39.00 28.54 -10.47
C GLU A 28 38.69 27.18 -11.13
N GLN A 29 39.58 26.21 -10.96
CA GLN A 29 39.36 24.86 -11.47
C GLN A 29 38.21 24.16 -10.75
N TYR A 30 38.05 24.37 -9.44
CA TYR A 30 36.91 23.86 -8.67
C TYR A 30 35.60 24.47 -9.14
N GLU A 31 35.54 25.79 -9.33
CA GLU A 31 34.33 26.47 -9.86
C GLU A 31 33.99 25.99 -11.29
N GLN A 32 35.00 25.72 -12.13
CA GLN A 32 34.79 25.14 -13.46
C GLN A 32 34.18 23.72 -13.35
N ALA A 33 34.70 22.85 -12.47
CA ALA A 33 34.16 21.51 -12.24
C ALA A 33 32.69 21.57 -11.77
N ARG A 34 32.39 22.52 -10.86
CA ARG A 34 31.04 22.81 -10.37
C ARG A 34 30.11 23.28 -11.47
N ALA A 35 30.60 24.19 -12.34
CA ALA A 35 29.83 24.66 -13.48
C ALA A 35 29.48 23.54 -14.46
N LEU A 36 30.44 22.64 -14.75
CA LEU A 36 30.19 21.45 -15.57
C LEU A 36 29.09 20.52 -14.95
N ALA A 37 29.18 20.27 -13.65
CA ALA A 37 28.16 19.50 -12.93
C ALA A 37 26.77 20.14 -13.02
N ASN A 38 26.70 21.46 -12.85
CA ASN A 38 25.45 22.24 -12.94
C ASN A 38 24.90 22.35 -14.36
N ALA A 39 25.77 22.32 -15.37
CA ALA A 39 25.40 22.31 -16.79
C ALA A 39 24.93 20.94 -17.28
N GLY A 40 24.76 19.95 -16.39
CA GLY A 40 24.32 18.61 -16.77
C GLY A 40 25.39 17.78 -17.47
N GLN A 41 26.66 18.08 -17.20
CA GLN A 41 27.83 17.37 -17.76
C GLN A 41 28.61 16.63 -16.64
N PRO A 42 27.98 15.71 -15.91
CA PRO A 42 28.58 15.10 -14.73
C PRO A 42 29.83 14.29 -15.03
N ALA A 43 29.95 13.67 -16.21
CA ALA A 43 31.15 12.93 -16.60
C ALA A 43 32.38 13.85 -16.75
N LEU A 44 32.22 15.04 -17.33
CA LEU A 44 33.29 16.02 -17.44
C LEU A 44 33.62 16.64 -16.06
N ALA A 45 32.61 16.84 -15.22
CA ALA A 45 32.84 17.31 -13.87
C ALA A 45 33.67 16.31 -13.04
N VAL A 46 33.40 14.97 -13.17
CA VAL A 46 34.20 13.93 -12.52
C VAL A 46 35.65 14.03 -12.93
N ALA A 47 35.96 14.14 -14.22
CA ALA A 47 37.34 14.25 -14.69
C ALA A 47 38.04 15.51 -14.16
N ALA A 48 37.33 16.64 -14.05
CA ALA A 48 37.86 17.88 -13.48
C ALA A 48 38.11 17.73 -11.96
N TYR A 49 37.21 17.09 -11.22
CA TYR A 49 37.38 16.79 -9.80
C TYR A 49 38.51 15.78 -9.54
N ASP A 50 38.71 14.81 -10.43
CA ASP A 50 39.83 13.86 -10.35
C ASP A 50 41.19 14.59 -10.41
N ALA A 51 41.34 15.56 -11.30
CA ALA A 51 42.55 16.38 -11.40
C ALA A 51 42.80 17.23 -10.13
N LEU A 52 41.73 17.70 -9.50
CA LEU A 52 41.82 18.45 -8.22
C LEU A 52 42.19 17.53 -7.05
N LEU A 53 41.62 16.35 -6.97
CA LEU A 53 41.93 15.37 -5.92
C LEU A 53 43.32 14.77 -6.07
N ALA A 54 43.88 14.68 -7.29
CA ALA A 54 45.28 14.30 -7.48
C ALA A 54 46.24 15.31 -6.82
N ARG A 55 45.87 16.61 -6.71
CA ARG A 55 46.63 17.66 -6.09
C ARG A 55 46.30 17.83 -4.60
N SER A 56 45.09 17.54 -4.19
CA SER A 56 44.62 17.66 -2.80
C SER A 56 43.72 16.45 -2.43
N PRO A 57 44.31 15.27 -2.18
CA PRO A 57 43.57 14.07 -1.81
C PRO A 57 42.85 14.30 -0.48
N GLY A 58 41.56 14.19 -0.43
CA GLY A 58 40.78 14.42 0.78
C GLY A 58 40.20 15.81 0.95
N ASN A 59 40.33 16.70 -0.05
CA ASN A 59 39.59 17.95 -0.04
C ASN A 59 38.10 17.70 -0.03
N VAL A 60 37.42 18.09 1.05
CA VAL A 60 36.03 17.75 1.35
C VAL A 60 35.07 18.31 0.31
N ASP A 61 35.27 19.54 -0.16
CA ASP A 61 34.41 20.16 -1.17
C ASP A 61 34.52 19.44 -2.52
N VAL A 62 35.74 19.03 -2.88
CA VAL A 62 35.99 18.29 -4.12
C VAL A 62 35.40 16.89 -4.05
N LEU A 63 35.56 16.21 -2.92
CA LEU A 63 34.92 14.87 -2.67
C LEU A 63 33.40 14.99 -2.71
N LEU A 64 32.82 16.01 -2.08
CA LEU A 64 31.38 16.29 -2.13
C LEU A 64 30.91 16.50 -3.59
N GLY A 65 31.62 17.37 -4.33
CA GLY A 65 31.29 17.67 -5.72
C GLY A 65 31.36 16.44 -6.62
N ARG A 66 32.44 15.61 -6.48
CA ARG A 66 32.61 14.38 -7.26
C ARG A 66 31.58 13.32 -6.88
N GLY A 67 31.30 13.16 -5.60
CA GLY A 67 30.28 12.24 -5.11
C GLY A 67 28.88 12.58 -5.64
N ILE A 68 28.52 13.87 -5.71
CA ILE A 68 27.27 14.33 -6.35
C ILE A 68 27.30 14.03 -7.86
N ALA A 69 28.43 14.25 -8.54
CA ALA A 69 28.55 13.96 -9.96
C ALA A 69 28.44 12.44 -10.25
N TYR A 70 29.04 11.59 -9.43
CA TYR A 70 28.89 10.15 -9.52
C TYR A 70 27.43 9.71 -9.27
N THR A 71 26.75 10.31 -8.32
CA THR A 71 25.32 10.05 -8.06
C THR A 71 24.47 10.32 -9.31
N ARG A 72 24.75 11.41 -10.04
CA ARG A 72 24.05 11.74 -11.29
C ARG A 72 24.38 10.80 -12.46
N LEU A 73 25.45 10.02 -12.35
CA LEU A 73 25.88 8.99 -13.32
C LEU A 73 25.47 7.58 -12.90
N ASP A 74 24.66 7.42 -11.86
CA ASP A 74 24.28 6.15 -11.25
C ASP A 74 25.49 5.28 -10.82
N ARG A 75 26.65 5.94 -10.58
CA ARG A 75 27.87 5.31 -10.07
C ARG A 75 27.84 5.28 -8.53
N TRP A 76 26.93 4.48 -8.01
CA TRP A 76 26.58 4.45 -6.59
C TRP A 76 27.74 4.12 -5.66
N THR A 77 28.57 3.16 -6.02
CA THR A 77 29.72 2.73 -5.20
C THR A 77 30.74 3.84 -5.03
N GLU A 78 31.08 4.52 -6.12
CA GLU A 78 32.05 5.63 -6.10
C GLU A 78 31.46 6.87 -5.43
N ALA A 79 30.18 7.13 -5.67
CA ALA A 79 29.47 8.22 -4.99
C ALA A 79 29.49 8.02 -3.47
N GLN A 80 29.16 6.83 -3.01
CA GLN A 80 29.16 6.49 -1.59
C GLN A 80 30.54 6.63 -0.98
N ALA A 81 31.59 6.11 -1.64
CA ALA A 81 32.96 6.19 -1.15
C ALA A 81 33.43 7.63 -0.95
N ASP A 82 33.16 8.52 -1.92
CA ASP A 82 33.54 9.94 -1.83
C ASP A 82 32.75 10.68 -0.75
N LEU A 83 31.43 10.47 -0.70
CA LEU A 83 30.56 11.15 0.27
C LEU A 83 30.82 10.68 1.71
N GLU A 84 31.09 9.38 1.91
CA GLU A 84 31.48 8.85 3.24
C GLU A 84 32.87 9.37 3.66
N ALA A 85 33.83 9.48 2.73
CA ALA A 85 35.12 10.07 3.00
C ALA A 85 34.98 11.55 3.41
N ALA A 86 34.13 12.31 2.71
CA ALA A 86 33.81 13.70 3.04
C ALA A 86 33.12 13.81 4.42
N ALA A 87 32.15 12.95 4.73
CA ALA A 87 31.44 12.90 6.00
C ALA A 87 32.37 12.56 7.17
N LYS A 88 33.32 11.67 6.95
CA LYS A 88 34.34 11.30 7.93
C LYS A 88 35.31 12.44 8.20
N ALA A 89 35.74 13.15 7.15
CA ALA A 89 36.66 14.28 7.27
C ALA A 89 36.02 15.52 7.90
N SER A 90 34.74 15.77 7.61
CA SER A 90 33.98 16.92 8.11
C SER A 90 32.58 16.52 8.60
N PRO A 91 32.42 15.91 9.77
CA PRO A 91 31.12 15.45 10.28
C PRO A 91 30.11 16.55 10.53
N GLY A 92 30.56 17.81 10.69
CA GLY A 92 29.73 19.02 10.85
C GLY A 92 29.28 19.65 9.54
N TYR A 93 29.69 19.11 8.40
CA TYR A 93 29.35 19.69 7.10
C TYR A 93 28.00 19.15 6.60
N ALA A 94 26.95 19.94 6.82
CA ALA A 94 25.57 19.53 6.58
C ALA A 94 25.28 19.12 5.11
N ASP A 95 25.92 19.79 4.14
CA ASP A 95 25.70 19.50 2.71
C ASP A 95 26.21 18.13 2.30
N VAL A 96 27.22 17.60 2.98
CA VAL A 96 27.70 16.23 2.78
C VAL A 96 26.63 15.23 3.18
N TRP A 97 25.98 15.45 4.34
CA TRP A 97 24.90 14.58 4.81
C TRP A 97 23.65 14.68 3.93
N LEU A 98 23.37 15.88 3.39
CA LEU A 98 22.32 16.06 2.39
C LEU A 98 22.61 15.25 1.12
N ALA A 99 23.84 15.35 0.60
CA ALA A 99 24.23 14.63 -0.61
C ALA A 99 24.21 13.11 -0.40
N LEU A 100 24.70 12.63 0.75
CA LEU A 100 24.68 11.21 1.10
C LEU A 100 23.24 10.68 1.22
N GLY A 101 22.37 11.45 1.87
CA GLY A 101 20.94 11.12 1.98
C GLY A 101 20.25 11.08 0.61
N ASN A 102 20.52 12.05 -0.26
CA ASN A 102 19.98 12.06 -1.63
C ASN A 102 20.48 10.87 -2.45
N MET A 103 21.76 10.53 -2.36
CA MET A 103 22.34 9.37 -3.05
C MET A 103 21.66 8.08 -2.62
N HIS A 104 21.49 7.82 -1.32
CA HIS A 104 20.79 6.64 -0.82
C HIS A 104 19.30 6.64 -1.19
N GLN A 105 18.65 7.81 -1.18
CA GLN A 105 17.24 7.93 -1.58
C GLN A 105 17.04 7.57 -3.06
N TRP A 106 17.94 7.99 -3.95
CA TRP A 106 17.86 7.67 -5.38
C TRP A 106 18.29 6.24 -5.71
N HIS A 107 19.13 5.66 -4.86
CA HIS A 107 19.52 4.24 -4.94
C HIS A 107 18.51 3.29 -4.26
N ASP A 108 17.31 3.79 -3.91
CA ASP A 108 16.23 3.01 -3.25
C ASP A 108 16.67 2.35 -1.92
N GLN A 109 17.45 3.09 -1.15
CA GLN A 109 17.98 2.70 0.17
C GLN A 109 17.44 3.63 1.27
N PRO A 110 16.13 3.56 1.59
CA PRO A 110 15.47 4.55 2.45
C PRO A 110 16.01 4.55 3.88
N GLU A 111 16.44 3.41 4.45
CA GLU A 111 17.00 3.34 5.80
C GLU A 111 18.33 4.09 5.91
N GLN A 112 19.20 3.95 4.91
CA GLN A 112 20.47 4.66 4.85
C GLN A 112 20.23 6.16 4.60
N ALA A 113 19.26 6.50 3.75
CA ALA A 113 18.85 7.89 3.54
C ALA A 113 18.35 8.53 4.85
N ILE A 114 17.51 7.83 5.63
CA ILE A 114 17.05 8.27 6.95
C ILE A 114 18.23 8.53 7.90
N ALA A 115 19.21 7.64 7.92
CA ALA A 115 20.41 7.79 8.77
C ALA A 115 21.19 9.07 8.41
N ALA A 116 21.44 9.32 7.12
CA ALA A 116 22.13 10.50 6.64
C ALA A 116 21.33 11.78 6.92
N TYR A 117 20.02 11.80 6.57
CA TYR A 117 19.17 12.96 6.86
C TYR A 117 18.97 13.19 8.38
N SER A 118 19.11 12.18 9.21
CA SER A 118 19.06 12.36 10.67
C SER A 118 20.27 13.15 11.17
N ARG A 119 21.45 12.98 10.54
CA ARG A 119 22.61 13.84 10.80
C ARG A 119 22.37 15.27 10.28
N LEU A 120 21.79 15.41 9.08
CA LEU A 120 21.43 16.70 8.51
C LEU A 120 20.50 17.51 9.43
N VAL A 121 19.39 16.94 9.88
CA VAL A 121 18.44 17.66 10.75
C VAL A 121 19.01 17.97 12.14
N ALA A 122 19.95 17.17 12.61
CA ALA A 122 20.68 17.46 13.85
C ALA A 122 21.61 18.67 13.71
N LEU A 123 22.21 18.87 12.51
CA LEU A 123 23.09 20.00 12.20
C LEU A 123 22.29 21.27 11.83
N ARG A 124 21.12 21.10 11.22
CA ARG A 124 20.26 22.21 10.76
C ARG A 124 18.82 22.01 11.23
N PRO A 125 18.54 22.14 12.54
CA PRO A 125 17.20 21.89 13.10
C PRO A 125 16.13 22.88 12.62
N ASP A 126 16.54 24.07 12.17
CA ASP A 126 15.65 25.13 11.68
C ASP A 126 15.49 25.08 10.14
N ASP A 127 16.06 24.10 9.46
CA ASP A 127 15.92 23.93 8.01
C ASP A 127 14.74 23.03 7.69
N ALA A 128 13.63 23.65 7.25
CA ALA A 128 12.43 22.93 6.85
C ALA A 128 12.70 21.93 5.71
N THR A 129 13.65 22.20 4.81
CA THR A 129 13.97 21.32 3.68
C THR A 129 14.66 20.04 4.15
N ALA A 130 15.46 20.12 5.22
CA ALA A 130 16.09 18.96 5.85
C ALA A 130 15.04 18.02 6.46
N TRP A 131 14.06 18.57 7.16
CA TRP A 131 12.94 17.78 7.70
C TRP A 131 12.08 17.16 6.60
N MET A 132 11.80 17.91 5.52
CA MET A 132 11.07 17.40 4.36
C MET A 132 11.82 16.27 3.64
N ALA A 133 13.15 16.36 3.52
CA ALA A 133 13.97 15.31 2.93
C ALA A 133 13.86 14.01 3.73
N ARG A 134 14.00 14.10 5.08
CA ARG A 134 13.85 12.92 5.95
C ARG A 134 12.42 12.37 5.94
N ALA A 135 11.39 13.23 5.90
CA ALA A 135 10.01 12.80 5.77
C ALA A 135 9.76 11.98 4.48
N ARG A 136 10.39 12.38 3.36
CA ARG A 136 10.33 11.60 2.11
C ARG A 136 10.99 10.23 2.25
N ALA A 137 12.13 10.15 2.95
CA ALA A 137 12.80 8.88 3.23
C ALA A 137 11.97 7.99 4.17
N TRP A 138 11.37 8.55 5.24
CA TRP A 138 10.43 7.82 6.11
C TRP A 138 9.25 7.26 5.33
N ARG A 139 8.69 8.03 4.38
CA ARG A 139 7.62 7.56 3.51
C ARG A 139 8.08 6.39 2.64
N ALA A 140 9.26 6.48 2.04
CA ALA A 140 9.82 5.40 1.21
C ALA A 140 10.05 4.12 2.03
N ALA A 141 10.45 4.26 3.31
CA ALA A 141 10.56 3.15 4.27
C ALA A 141 9.21 2.66 4.82
N GLY A 142 8.06 3.22 4.38
CA GLY A 142 6.73 2.87 4.91
C GLY A 142 6.45 3.38 6.33
N GLN A 143 7.31 4.19 6.91
CA GLN A 143 7.22 4.67 8.29
C GLN A 143 6.48 6.02 8.36
N LEU A 144 5.17 5.98 8.11
CA LEU A 144 4.35 7.16 7.87
C LEU A 144 4.13 8.03 9.12
N ALA A 145 4.17 7.44 10.31
CA ALA A 145 4.07 8.20 11.57
C ALA A 145 5.29 9.11 11.76
N GLN A 146 6.47 8.60 11.47
CA GLN A 146 7.74 9.34 11.52
C GLN A 146 7.77 10.43 10.43
N ALA A 147 7.29 10.11 9.22
CA ALA A 147 7.14 11.09 8.14
C ALA A 147 6.26 12.28 8.59
N ARG A 148 5.11 12.02 9.23
CA ARG A 148 4.23 13.08 9.76
C ARG A 148 4.87 13.88 10.89
N ALA A 149 5.63 13.23 11.77
CA ALA A 149 6.34 13.93 12.82
C ALA A 149 7.37 14.93 12.23
N ASP A 150 8.06 14.52 11.17
CA ASP A 150 8.99 15.39 10.46
C ASP A 150 8.28 16.52 9.69
N LEU A 151 7.10 16.29 9.10
CA LEU A 151 6.29 17.35 8.50
C LEU A 151 5.88 18.42 9.53
N ALA A 152 5.54 18.01 10.76
CA ALA A 152 5.26 18.96 11.84
C ALA A 152 6.48 19.80 12.19
N LYS A 153 7.70 19.20 12.18
CA LYS A 153 8.95 19.93 12.37
C LYS A 153 9.27 20.86 11.20
N ALA A 154 9.06 20.40 9.96
CA ALA A 154 9.22 21.25 8.77
C ALA A 154 8.30 22.47 8.83
N ARG A 155 7.04 22.30 9.27
CA ARG A 155 6.09 23.40 9.45
C ARG A 155 6.56 24.38 10.52
N ALA A 156 7.04 23.90 11.66
CA ALA A 156 7.58 24.72 12.74
C ALA A 156 8.85 25.48 12.30
N ALA A 157 9.65 24.93 11.40
CA ALA A 157 10.81 25.56 10.80
C ALA A 157 10.48 26.51 9.63
N GLY A 158 9.21 26.88 9.43
CA GLY A 158 8.80 27.84 8.41
C GLY A 158 8.71 27.28 6.98
N GLY A 159 8.62 25.98 6.81
CA GLY A 159 8.45 25.34 5.50
C GLY A 159 7.15 25.73 4.82
N SER A 160 7.12 25.59 3.49
CA SER A 160 5.95 25.88 2.66
C SER A 160 4.73 25.08 3.09
N ALA A 161 3.70 25.77 3.58
CA ALA A 161 2.46 25.12 4.03
C ALA A 161 1.83 24.31 2.89
N ALA A 162 1.84 24.84 1.65
CA ALA A 162 1.27 24.15 0.49
C ALA A 162 2.00 22.85 0.17
N GLU A 163 3.34 22.81 0.23
CA GLU A 163 4.12 21.60 0.00
C GLU A 163 3.91 20.57 1.11
N ILE A 164 3.88 21.02 2.37
CA ILE A 164 3.69 20.18 3.53
C ILE A 164 2.29 19.57 3.50
N ASP A 165 1.25 20.38 3.22
CA ASP A 165 -0.12 19.91 3.15
C ASP A 165 -0.33 18.95 1.99
N ALA A 166 0.26 19.21 0.82
CA ALA A 166 0.23 18.30 -0.32
C ALA A 166 0.93 16.96 0.00
N PHE A 167 2.06 17.03 0.72
CA PHE A 167 2.77 15.82 1.11
C PHE A 167 2.02 15.03 2.21
N ASP A 168 1.44 15.71 3.21
CA ASP A 168 0.60 15.05 4.22
C ASP A 168 -0.65 14.43 3.60
N ALA A 169 -1.29 15.11 2.65
CA ALA A 169 -2.40 14.56 1.88
C ALA A 169 -1.97 13.30 1.09
N ALA A 170 -0.78 13.31 0.50
CA ALA A 170 -0.21 12.13 -0.18
C ALA A 170 0.13 11.01 0.80
N LEU A 171 0.57 11.31 2.04
CA LEU A 171 0.72 10.31 3.10
C LEU A 171 -0.63 9.74 3.52
N VAL A 172 -1.66 10.58 3.65
CA VAL A 172 -3.03 10.14 3.93
C VAL A 172 -3.54 9.26 2.80
N ALA A 173 -3.34 9.66 1.55
CA ALA A 173 -3.73 8.85 0.38
C ALA A 173 -2.97 7.51 0.32
N ALA A 174 -1.70 7.48 0.71
CA ALA A 174 -0.91 6.25 0.79
C ALA A 174 -1.35 5.33 1.96
N VAL A 175 -1.90 5.90 3.04
CA VAL A 175 -2.44 5.19 4.21
C VAL A 175 -3.94 4.92 4.07
N THR A 176 -4.62 5.60 3.13
CA THR A 176 -6.01 5.29 2.86
C THR A 176 -6.06 4.02 2.00
N PRO A 177 -5.99 2.81 2.61
CA PRO A 177 -6.34 1.64 1.86
C PRO A 177 -7.79 1.87 1.52
N GLN A 178 -8.07 2.05 0.27
CA GLN A 178 -9.47 1.98 -0.14
C GLN A 178 -9.96 0.60 0.32
N PRO A 179 -11.11 0.49 1.01
CA PRO A 179 -11.64 -0.79 1.53
C PRO A 179 -12.05 -1.75 0.41
N ARG A 180 -11.51 -1.55 -0.71
CA ARG A 180 -11.65 -2.28 -1.94
C ARG A 180 -10.91 -3.60 -1.79
N ALA A 181 -11.62 -4.66 -1.40
CA ALA A 181 -11.09 -5.99 -1.67
C ALA A 181 -10.78 -6.04 -3.17
N GLY A 182 -9.50 -5.98 -3.53
CA GLY A 182 -9.09 -5.93 -4.93
C GLY A 182 -8.98 -4.52 -5.53
N ASN A 183 -8.46 -3.53 -4.79
CA ASN A 183 -8.13 -2.23 -5.35
C ASN A 183 -7.12 -2.38 -6.51
N PRO A 184 -7.55 -2.15 -7.78
CA PRO A 184 -6.69 -2.35 -8.94
C PRO A 184 -5.55 -1.34 -8.98
N GLU A 185 -5.78 -0.11 -8.57
CA GLU A 185 -4.78 0.96 -8.59
C GLU A 185 -3.63 0.64 -7.62
N ALA A 186 -3.94 0.24 -6.39
CA ALA A 186 -2.94 -0.15 -5.40
C ALA A 186 -2.17 -1.42 -5.83
N ALA A 187 -2.86 -2.41 -6.42
CA ALA A 187 -2.24 -3.62 -6.92
C ALA A 187 -1.24 -3.34 -8.05
N LEU A 188 -1.66 -2.56 -9.04
CA LEU A 188 -0.83 -2.21 -10.20
C LEU A 188 0.34 -1.30 -9.80
N ALA A 189 0.14 -0.36 -8.88
CA ALA A 189 1.20 0.48 -8.33
C ALA A 189 2.23 -0.34 -7.54
N ALA A 190 1.79 -1.37 -6.82
CA ALA A 190 2.66 -2.32 -6.15
C ALA A 190 3.29 -3.35 -7.11
N GLY A 191 2.95 -3.32 -8.40
CA GLY A 191 3.54 -4.11 -9.47
C GLY A 191 3.09 -5.57 -9.51
N TYR A 192 1.90 -5.90 -9.03
CA TYR A 192 1.29 -7.22 -9.24
C TYR A 192 -0.05 -7.09 -9.98
N THR A 193 -0.36 -8.08 -10.81
CA THR A 193 -1.57 -8.11 -11.62
C THR A 193 -2.49 -9.27 -11.27
N TRP A 194 -2.02 -10.22 -10.50
CA TRP A 194 -2.74 -11.39 -10.03
C TRP A 194 -2.63 -11.56 -8.53
N ALA A 195 -3.68 -12.09 -7.92
CA ALA A 195 -3.66 -12.59 -6.56
C ALA A 195 -4.40 -13.92 -6.47
N ALA A 196 -3.93 -14.80 -5.61
CA ALA A 196 -4.62 -16.02 -5.24
C ALA A 196 -4.73 -16.13 -3.73
N SER A 197 -5.79 -16.78 -3.25
CA SER A 197 -5.92 -17.10 -1.83
C SER A 197 -6.50 -18.49 -1.60
N LEU A 198 -6.08 -19.08 -0.49
CA LEU A 198 -6.68 -20.27 0.07
C LEU A 198 -6.99 -20.00 1.54
N SER A 199 -8.21 -20.23 1.95
CA SER A 199 -8.61 -20.04 3.35
C SER A 199 -9.51 -21.16 3.84
N GLY A 200 -9.44 -21.39 5.15
CA GLY A 200 -10.32 -22.34 5.84
C GLY A 200 -10.78 -21.77 7.17
N SER A 201 -11.98 -22.14 7.59
CA SER A 201 -12.49 -21.85 8.91
C SER A 201 -13.12 -23.10 9.54
N TRP A 202 -13.04 -23.16 10.86
CA TRP A 202 -13.63 -24.19 11.70
C TRP A 202 -14.44 -23.52 12.78
N THR A 203 -15.70 -23.92 12.91
CA THR A 203 -16.63 -23.36 13.90
C THR A 203 -17.18 -24.47 14.79
N ASP A 204 -17.01 -24.31 16.08
CA ASP A 204 -17.66 -25.11 17.11
C ASP A 204 -19.02 -24.52 17.41
N VAL A 205 -20.06 -25.29 17.27
CA VAL A 205 -21.48 -24.89 17.48
C VAL A 205 -22.07 -25.45 18.76
N GLY A 206 -21.23 -25.81 19.72
CA GLY A 206 -21.63 -26.37 21.01
C GLY A 206 -21.96 -27.85 20.94
N SER A 207 -23.25 -28.26 20.96
CA SER A 207 -23.63 -29.64 21.01
C SER A 207 -23.74 -30.33 19.64
N GLY A 208 -23.49 -29.61 18.56
CA GLY A 208 -23.59 -30.12 17.17
C GLY A 208 -22.23 -30.47 16.54
N PRO A 209 -22.24 -31.04 15.33
CA PRO A 209 -21.04 -31.31 14.57
C PRO A 209 -20.35 -29.98 14.19
N ARG A 210 -19.02 -30.00 14.19
CA ARG A 210 -18.20 -28.81 13.82
C ARG A 210 -18.45 -28.46 12.35
N TRP A 211 -18.59 -27.15 12.11
CA TRP A 211 -18.66 -26.63 10.75
C TRP A 211 -17.26 -26.35 10.22
N ASN A 212 -17.06 -26.59 8.95
CA ASN A 212 -15.86 -26.15 8.27
C ASN A 212 -16.20 -25.57 6.90
N ASP A 213 -15.57 -24.45 6.59
CA ASP A 213 -15.68 -23.78 5.30
C ASP A 213 -14.29 -23.63 4.69
N GLN A 214 -14.21 -23.78 3.38
CA GLN A 214 -12.97 -23.62 2.61
C GLN A 214 -13.27 -22.75 1.40
N THR A 215 -12.35 -21.86 1.09
CA THR A 215 -12.44 -20.98 -0.09
C THR A 215 -11.10 -20.94 -0.78
N ALA A 216 -11.11 -21.14 -2.09
CA ALA A 216 -9.98 -20.85 -2.95
C ALA A 216 -10.38 -19.79 -3.95
N SER A 217 -9.52 -18.82 -4.19
CA SER A 217 -9.79 -17.72 -5.13
C SER A 217 -8.57 -17.34 -5.96
N VAL A 218 -8.87 -16.83 -7.15
CA VAL A 218 -7.89 -16.15 -8.00
C VAL A 218 -8.50 -14.85 -8.51
N ARG A 219 -7.72 -13.78 -8.55
CA ARG A 219 -8.16 -12.44 -8.97
C ARG A 219 -7.16 -11.83 -9.93
N ARG A 220 -7.67 -11.23 -11.00
CA ARG A 220 -6.90 -10.41 -11.92
C ARG A 220 -7.21 -8.94 -11.71
N TYR A 221 -6.16 -8.13 -11.61
CA TYR A 221 -6.25 -6.67 -11.54
C TYR A 221 -6.02 -6.06 -12.91
N MET A 222 -6.80 -5.04 -13.24
CA MET A 222 -6.80 -4.30 -14.50
C MET A 222 -6.92 -2.81 -14.19
N LYS A 223 -6.61 -1.94 -15.14
CA LYS A 223 -6.56 -0.48 -14.95
C LYS A 223 -7.81 0.11 -14.27
N HIS A 224 -9.00 -0.38 -14.60
CA HIS A 224 -10.27 0.19 -14.13
C HIS A 224 -11.12 -0.80 -13.33
N GLY A 225 -10.51 -1.85 -12.81
CA GLY A 225 -11.25 -2.82 -12.02
C GLY A 225 -10.47 -4.10 -11.78
N SER A 226 -11.16 -5.07 -11.22
CA SER A 226 -10.62 -6.41 -11.03
C SER A 226 -11.73 -7.45 -11.16
N ILE A 227 -11.37 -8.67 -11.56
CA ILE A 227 -12.29 -9.81 -11.60
C ILE A 227 -11.67 -10.98 -10.85
N GLY A 228 -12.47 -11.62 -10.02
CA GLY A 228 -12.10 -12.79 -9.24
C GLY A 228 -13.02 -13.96 -9.53
N PHE A 229 -12.45 -15.15 -9.49
CA PHE A 229 -13.16 -16.41 -9.45
C PHE A 229 -12.90 -17.08 -8.12
N GLU A 230 -13.96 -17.60 -7.50
CA GLU A 230 -13.90 -18.26 -6.20
C GLU A 230 -14.60 -19.62 -6.26
N THR A 231 -14.04 -20.58 -5.55
CA THR A 231 -14.67 -21.84 -5.23
C THR A 231 -14.87 -21.93 -3.73
N LEU A 232 -16.07 -22.33 -3.33
CA LEU A 232 -16.46 -22.42 -1.93
C LEU A 232 -16.88 -23.86 -1.64
N ARG A 233 -16.45 -24.37 -0.49
CA ARG A 233 -16.90 -25.63 0.07
C ARG A 233 -17.32 -25.40 1.51
N ALA A 234 -18.46 -25.92 1.89
CA ALA A 234 -18.92 -25.91 3.27
C ALA A 234 -19.29 -27.32 3.71
N HIS A 235 -19.04 -27.63 4.97
CA HIS A 235 -19.55 -28.81 5.64
C HIS A 235 -20.20 -28.36 6.95
N ARG A 236 -21.53 -28.45 7.00
CA ARG A 236 -22.36 -28.02 8.13
C ARG A 236 -23.54 -28.94 8.27
N PHE A 237 -24.00 -29.22 9.49
CA PHE A 237 -25.17 -30.08 9.75
C PHE A 237 -25.05 -31.48 9.08
N ASP A 238 -23.83 -32.06 9.08
CA ASP A 238 -23.51 -33.32 8.41
C ASP A 238 -23.77 -33.34 6.89
N GLN A 239 -23.85 -32.15 6.30
CA GLN A 239 -24.00 -31.96 4.86
C GLN A 239 -22.82 -31.27 4.27
N SER A 240 -22.47 -31.60 3.04
CA SER A 240 -21.46 -30.89 2.26
C SER A 240 -22.11 -30.13 1.10
N GLY A 241 -21.65 -28.92 0.87
CA GLY A 241 -22.09 -28.10 -0.25
C GLY A 241 -20.89 -27.46 -0.95
N TYR A 242 -21.09 -27.15 -2.23
CA TYR A 242 -20.11 -26.48 -3.08
C TYR A 242 -20.80 -25.34 -3.80
N ALA A 243 -20.05 -24.26 -3.99
CA ALA A 243 -20.48 -23.15 -4.84
C ALA A 243 -19.26 -22.57 -5.58
N TRP A 244 -19.53 -21.83 -6.64
CA TRP A 244 -18.55 -20.98 -7.28
C TRP A 244 -19.10 -19.58 -7.39
N ALA A 245 -18.20 -18.60 -7.43
CA ALA A 245 -18.59 -17.20 -7.58
C ALA A 245 -17.66 -16.46 -8.54
N LEU A 246 -18.24 -15.49 -9.23
CA LEU A 246 -17.53 -14.42 -9.91
C LEU A 246 -17.71 -13.14 -9.10
N ASP A 247 -16.63 -12.45 -8.86
CA ASP A 247 -16.61 -11.21 -8.08
C ASP A 247 -15.81 -10.16 -8.84
N ALA A 248 -16.42 -9.04 -9.15
CA ALA A 248 -15.81 -7.98 -9.94
C ALA A 248 -15.92 -6.63 -9.22
N TYR A 249 -14.86 -5.84 -9.36
CA TYR A 249 -14.87 -4.41 -9.01
C TYR A 249 -14.66 -3.61 -10.27
N THR A 250 -15.38 -2.50 -10.42
CA THR A 250 -15.23 -1.60 -11.56
C THR A 250 -15.40 -0.16 -11.13
N ASP A 251 -14.59 0.72 -11.70
CA ASP A 251 -14.73 2.16 -11.53
C ASP A 251 -16.00 2.63 -12.26
N LEU A 252 -16.70 3.60 -11.69
CA LEU A 252 -17.90 4.19 -12.25
C LEU A 252 -17.65 5.64 -12.69
N TRP A 253 -17.39 6.51 -11.73
CA TRP A 253 -17.04 7.92 -11.90
C TRP A 253 -16.04 8.34 -10.81
N PRO A 254 -15.48 9.56 -10.84
CA PRO A 254 -14.49 9.98 -9.85
C PRO A 254 -14.96 9.78 -8.41
N GLY A 255 -14.20 8.98 -7.67
CA GLY A 255 -14.49 8.62 -6.28
C GLY A 255 -15.56 7.55 -6.08
N ALA A 256 -16.13 6.99 -7.17
CA ALA A 256 -17.12 5.93 -7.09
C ALA A 256 -16.68 4.64 -7.78
N TYR A 257 -17.06 3.52 -7.18
CA TYR A 257 -16.85 2.20 -7.76
C TYR A 257 -17.97 1.24 -7.36
N ALA A 258 -18.10 0.15 -8.10
CA ALA A 258 -19.06 -0.91 -7.78
C ALA A 258 -18.36 -2.25 -7.52
N ASN A 259 -18.96 -3.03 -6.62
CA ASN A 259 -18.73 -4.46 -6.50
C ASN A 259 -19.94 -5.19 -7.08
N LEU A 260 -19.66 -6.12 -7.98
CA LEU A 260 -20.62 -7.02 -8.61
C LEU A 260 -20.23 -8.44 -8.26
N ARG A 261 -21.14 -9.21 -7.70
CA ARG A 261 -20.88 -10.62 -7.38
C ARG A 261 -22.04 -11.49 -7.87
N TYR A 262 -21.69 -12.59 -8.49
CA TYR A 262 -22.63 -13.66 -8.82
C TYR A 262 -22.09 -14.97 -8.26
N GLN A 263 -22.93 -15.75 -7.59
CA GLN A 263 -22.60 -17.06 -7.07
C GLN A 263 -23.64 -18.09 -7.50
N ARG A 264 -23.19 -19.30 -7.74
CA ARG A 264 -24.06 -20.43 -8.04
C ARG A 264 -23.62 -21.67 -7.27
N ALA A 265 -24.62 -22.41 -6.77
CA ALA A 265 -24.46 -23.74 -6.19
C ALA A 265 -25.33 -24.76 -6.96
N PRO A 266 -24.91 -26.03 -7.06
CA PRO A 266 -25.70 -27.05 -7.73
C PRO A 266 -27.03 -27.37 -7.04
N ALA A 267 -27.15 -27.08 -5.75
CA ALA A 267 -28.36 -27.29 -4.95
C ALA A 267 -28.44 -26.25 -3.83
N ALA A 268 -29.63 -25.73 -3.57
CA ALA A 268 -29.93 -24.76 -2.52
C ALA A 268 -29.96 -25.39 -1.12
N ARG A 269 -28.83 -25.92 -0.65
CA ARG A 269 -28.71 -26.51 0.69
C ARG A 269 -27.93 -25.63 1.65
N LEU A 270 -26.62 -25.63 1.54
CA LEU A 270 -25.72 -24.80 2.37
C LEU A 270 -25.41 -23.42 1.72
N PHE A 271 -25.59 -23.34 0.41
CA PHE A 271 -25.47 -22.11 -0.37
C PHE A 271 -26.75 -21.87 -1.15
N PRO A 272 -27.13 -20.61 -1.40
CA PRO A 272 -28.22 -20.32 -2.34
C PRO A 272 -27.89 -20.91 -3.72
N GLU A 273 -28.89 -21.44 -4.40
CA GLU A 273 -28.69 -21.94 -5.77
C GLU A 273 -28.12 -20.88 -6.68
N ASN A 274 -28.66 -19.66 -6.58
CA ASN A 274 -28.16 -18.48 -7.26
C ASN A 274 -28.14 -17.33 -6.28
N SER A 275 -27.10 -16.50 -6.29
CA SER A 275 -27.11 -15.21 -5.61
C SER A 275 -26.42 -14.14 -6.42
N GLY A 276 -26.87 -12.91 -6.27
CA GLY A 276 -26.29 -11.74 -6.88
C GLY A 276 -26.12 -10.63 -5.85
N ARG A 277 -25.05 -9.85 -5.97
CA ARG A 277 -24.81 -8.60 -5.22
C ARG A 277 -24.46 -7.50 -6.17
N VAL A 278 -25.02 -6.35 -5.91
CA VAL A 278 -24.55 -5.06 -6.43
C VAL A 278 -24.31 -4.16 -5.23
N GLU A 279 -23.12 -3.61 -5.09
CA GLU A 279 -22.81 -2.62 -4.07
C GLU A 279 -22.07 -1.46 -4.71
N VAL A 280 -22.57 -0.24 -4.53
CA VAL A 280 -21.98 0.99 -5.06
C VAL A 280 -21.39 1.79 -3.90
N TYR A 281 -20.14 2.18 -4.06
CA TYR A 281 -19.36 2.96 -3.11
C TYR A 281 -19.13 4.36 -3.64
N GLN A 282 -19.15 5.35 -2.73
CA GLN A 282 -18.81 6.74 -3.03
C GLN A 282 -17.91 7.31 -1.94
N SER A 283 -16.73 7.77 -2.33
CA SER A 283 -15.87 8.59 -1.48
C SER A 283 -16.43 10.01 -1.41
N LEU A 284 -16.59 10.53 -0.20
CA LEU A 284 -17.08 11.88 0.07
C LEU A 284 -15.96 12.88 0.39
N GLY A 285 -14.70 12.46 0.25
CA GLY A 285 -13.54 13.25 0.66
C GLY A 285 -13.26 13.21 2.16
N SER A 286 -12.14 13.79 2.57
CA SER A 286 -11.68 13.81 3.97
C SER A 286 -11.73 12.44 4.68
N GLY A 287 -11.54 11.35 3.91
CA GLY A 287 -11.54 9.97 4.40
C GLY A 287 -12.93 9.37 4.65
N TRP A 288 -14.03 10.03 4.29
CA TRP A 288 -15.36 9.45 4.36
C TRP A 288 -15.70 8.64 3.12
N GLU A 289 -16.38 7.52 3.34
CA GLU A 289 -16.92 6.68 2.29
C GLU A 289 -18.31 6.17 2.69
N VAL A 290 -19.20 6.08 1.74
CA VAL A 290 -20.54 5.48 1.91
C VAL A 290 -20.77 4.41 0.85
N SER A 291 -21.61 3.41 1.15
CA SER A 291 -22.07 2.45 0.15
C SER A 291 -23.53 2.09 0.34
N LEU A 292 -24.14 1.68 -0.75
CA LEU A 292 -25.46 1.04 -0.78
C LEU A 292 -25.33 -0.30 -1.50
N SER A 293 -25.97 -1.35 -0.96
CA SER A 293 -25.96 -2.68 -1.55
C SER A 293 -27.36 -3.28 -1.67
N ASP A 294 -27.54 -4.09 -2.70
CA ASP A 294 -28.65 -5.02 -2.86
C ASP A 294 -28.08 -6.41 -3.12
N ASP A 295 -28.36 -7.35 -2.21
CA ASP A 295 -28.03 -8.76 -2.33
C ASP A 295 -29.30 -9.58 -2.52
N VAL A 296 -29.34 -10.41 -3.54
CA VAL A 296 -30.45 -11.31 -3.81
C VAL A 296 -29.98 -12.76 -3.67
N LEU A 297 -30.62 -13.52 -2.80
CA LEU A 297 -30.31 -14.93 -2.56
C LEU A 297 -31.50 -15.80 -3.00
N GLY A 298 -31.25 -16.73 -3.90
CA GLY A 298 -32.23 -17.73 -4.36
C GLY A 298 -32.00 -19.03 -3.63
N PHE A 299 -32.79 -19.24 -2.61
CA PHE A 299 -33.04 -20.55 -1.97
C PHE A 299 -34.38 -21.13 -2.51
N ASP A 300 -35.08 -21.96 -1.74
CA ASP A 300 -36.45 -22.37 -2.05
C ASP A 300 -37.39 -21.16 -2.11
N SER A 301 -37.07 -20.09 -1.36
CA SER A 301 -37.65 -18.76 -1.45
C SER A 301 -36.58 -17.69 -1.70
N ARG A 302 -37.01 -16.52 -2.20
CA ARG A 302 -36.14 -15.41 -2.46
C ARG A 302 -35.90 -14.59 -1.19
N VAL A 303 -34.62 -14.29 -0.90
CA VAL A 303 -34.22 -13.38 0.19
C VAL A 303 -33.52 -12.18 -0.41
N ASN A 304 -33.97 -10.98 -0.09
CA ASN A 304 -33.31 -9.71 -0.46
C ASN A 304 -32.65 -9.11 0.78
N ILE A 305 -31.42 -8.59 0.62
CA ILE A 305 -30.68 -7.92 1.68
C ILE A 305 -30.25 -6.56 1.19
N TYR A 306 -30.85 -5.51 1.75
CA TYR A 306 -30.50 -4.12 1.47
C TYR A 306 -29.51 -3.63 2.51
N GLY A 307 -28.38 -3.14 2.08
CA GLY A 307 -27.31 -2.67 2.97
C GLY A 307 -27.01 -1.18 2.75
N ALA A 308 -26.73 -0.47 3.84
CA ALA A 308 -26.16 0.86 3.83
C ALA A 308 -24.94 0.91 4.74
N THR A 309 -23.86 1.52 4.26
CA THR A 309 -22.60 1.58 4.98
C THR A 309 -22.08 3.01 5.03
N ILE A 310 -21.49 3.38 6.15
CA ILE A 310 -20.70 4.59 6.29
C ILE A 310 -19.35 4.22 6.91
N GLY A 311 -18.27 4.69 6.34
CA GLY A 311 -16.90 4.45 6.81
C GLY A 311 -16.09 5.72 6.91
N LYS A 312 -15.10 5.72 7.78
CA LYS A 312 -14.18 6.84 7.99
C LYS A 312 -12.75 6.34 8.17
N TYR A 313 -11.83 6.93 7.43
CA TYR A 313 -10.39 6.81 7.65
C TYR A 313 -9.90 7.91 8.59
N VAL A 314 -9.18 7.54 9.65
CA VAL A 314 -8.57 8.47 10.61
C VAL A 314 -7.18 7.96 10.96
N GLY A 315 -6.14 8.57 10.42
CA GLY A 315 -4.79 8.05 10.55
C GLY A 315 -4.68 6.61 10.02
N ASN A 316 -4.18 5.71 10.85
CA ASN A 316 -4.03 4.29 10.51
C ASN A 316 -5.30 3.46 10.80
N TRP A 317 -6.41 4.11 11.11
CA TRP A 317 -7.67 3.45 11.40
C TRP A 317 -8.67 3.60 10.27
N TYR A 318 -9.40 2.52 9.99
CA TYR A 318 -10.65 2.57 9.24
C TYR A 318 -11.77 2.03 10.11
N VAL A 319 -12.79 2.84 10.33
CA VAL A 319 -13.99 2.47 11.11
C VAL A 319 -15.20 2.51 10.19
N GLN A 320 -16.02 1.47 10.23
CA GLN A 320 -17.17 1.30 9.36
C GLN A 320 -18.38 0.85 10.17
N LEU A 321 -19.52 1.47 9.92
CA LEU A 321 -20.84 1.02 10.38
C LEU A 321 -21.66 0.58 9.17
N ARG A 322 -22.20 -0.63 9.20
CA ARG A 322 -23.10 -1.18 8.19
C ARG A 322 -24.43 -1.54 8.83
N HIS A 323 -25.52 -1.09 8.24
CA HIS A 323 -26.89 -1.51 8.53
C HIS A 323 -27.42 -2.36 7.38
N GLN A 324 -28.15 -3.44 7.70
CA GLN A 324 -28.76 -4.33 6.71
C GLN A 324 -30.22 -4.62 7.08
N ASN A 325 -31.09 -4.57 6.08
CA ASN A 325 -32.45 -5.06 6.14
C ASN A 325 -32.57 -6.32 5.29
N ILE A 326 -33.07 -7.39 5.88
CA ILE A 326 -33.24 -8.72 5.25
C ILE A 326 -34.73 -8.96 5.14
N VAL A 327 -35.18 -9.19 3.91
CA VAL A 327 -36.58 -9.41 3.56
C VAL A 327 -36.71 -10.75 2.88
N SER A 328 -37.50 -11.65 3.46
CA SER A 328 -37.91 -12.93 2.87
C SER A 328 -39.42 -13.07 2.98
N GLU A 329 -40.01 -14.07 2.32
CA GLU A 329 -41.47 -14.33 2.40
C GLU A 329 -41.92 -14.43 3.84
N GLY A 330 -42.75 -13.46 4.29
CA GLY A 330 -43.35 -13.45 5.64
C GLY A 330 -42.40 -13.11 6.81
N SER A 331 -41.14 -12.75 6.55
CA SER A 331 -40.17 -12.46 7.61
C SER A 331 -39.33 -11.21 7.29
N HIS A 332 -39.10 -10.38 8.32
CA HIS A 332 -38.22 -9.22 8.30
C HIS A 332 -37.15 -9.36 9.38
N SER A 333 -35.90 -9.15 8.97
CA SER A 333 -34.76 -9.15 9.89
C SER A 333 -33.90 -7.94 9.62
N SER A 334 -33.16 -7.51 10.62
CA SER A 334 -32.18 -6.43 10.50
C SER A 334 -30.90 -6.74 11.24
N GLY A 335 -29.80 -6.18 10.78
CA GLY A 335 -28.50 -6.32 11.43
C GLY A 335 -27.67 -5.07 11.34
N ASP A 336 -26.91 -4.83 12.40
CA ASP A 336 -25.88 -3.80 12.43
C ASP A 336 -24.52 -4.44 12.61
N ARG A 337 -23.51 -3.95 11.92
CA ARG A 337 -22.12 -4.37 12.04
C ARG A 337 -21.24 -3.15 12.18
N LEU A 338 -20.47 -3.10 13.28
CA LEU A 338 -19.37 -2.19 13.46
C LEU A 338 -18.06 -2.93 13.13
N MET A 339 -17.19 -2.29 12.36
CA MET A 339 -15.85 -2.80 12.06
C MET A 339 -14.84 -1.69 12.32
N ALA A 340 -13.73 -2.08 12.95
CA ALA A 340 -12.57 -1.22 13.14
C ALA A 340 -11.33 -1.98 12.64
N ARG A 341 -10.55 -1.37 11.77
CA ARG A 341 -9.33 -1.92 11.21
C ARG A 341 -8.17 -0.98 11.50
N TYR A 342 -7.07 -1.52 12.01
CA TYR A 342 -5.84 -0.80 12.30
C TYR A 342 -4.69 -1.32 11.41
N TYR A 343 -4.14 -0.45 10.61
CA TYR A 343 -3.00 -0.72 9.72
C TYR A 343 -1.70 -0.44 10.48
N TYR A 344 -1.02 -1.50 10.94
CA TYR A 344 0.08 -1.38 11.88
C TYR A 344 1.48 -1.38 11.22
N ALA A 345 1.60 -1.88 10.00
CA ALA A 345 2.89 -2.05 9.33
C ALA A 345 3.27 -0.88 8.42
N GLY A 346 2.44 0.19 8.35
CA GLY A 346 2.66 1.31 7.45
C GLY A 346 2.33 1.01 5.98
N ASP A 347 1.86 -0.22 5.70
CA ASP A 347 1.33 -0.64 4.41
C ASP A 347 -0.21 -0.74 4.45
N ALA A 348 -0.84 -0.83 3.27
CA ALA A 348 -2.28 -0.99 3.15
C ALA A 348 -2.74 -2.45 3.33
N ASP A 349 -1.84 -3.37 3.47
CA ASP A 349 -2.08 -4.80 3.37
C ASP A 349 -2.04 -5.51 4.72
N SER A 350 -1.25 -4.99 5.67
CA SER A 350 -1.06 -5.59 6.99
C SER A 350 -1.88 -4.87 8.06
N TYR A 351 -2.87 -5.56 8.62
CA TYR A 351 -3.81 -4.94 9.55
C TYR A 351 -4.34 -5.91 10.61
N ILE A 352 -4.89 -5.33 11.67
CA ILE A 352 -5.75 -6.00 12.64
C ILE A 352 -7.16 -5.45 12.45
N GLU A 353 -8.14 -6.34 12.35
CA GLU A 353 -9.55 -5.98 12.19
C GLU A 353 -10.37 -6.60 13.32
N ALA A 354 -11.16 -5.77 13.98
CA ALA A 354 -12.16 -6.19 14.95
C ALA A 354 -13.56 -5.89 14.40
N THR A 355 -14.49 -6.83 14.54
CA THR A 355 -15.89 -6.63 14.21
C THR A 355 -16.78 -6.92 15.41
N ALA A 356 -17.88 -6.17 15.51
CA ALA A 356 -19.00 -6.48 16.38
C ALA A 356 -20.27 -6.41 15.55
N ASN A 357 -21.17 -7.37 15.75
CA ASN A 357 -22.45 -7.42 15.06
C ASN A 357 -23.58 -7.68 16.04
N ARG A 358 -24.76 -7.20 15.67
CA ARG A 358 -26.02 -7.54 16.31
C ARG A 358 -27.09 -7.71 15.24
N GLY A 359 -27.98 -8.68 15.47
CA GLY A 359 -29.11 -8.93 14.59
C GLY A 359 -30.42 -8.99 15.37
N ARG A 360 -31.51 -8.73 14.66
CA ARG A 360 -32.88 -8.92 15.11
C ARG A 360 -33.65 -9.59 14.01
N SER A 361 -34.38 -10.63 14.35
CA SER A 361 -35.24 -11.35 13.42
C SER A 361 -36.63 -11.45 14.04
N ASP A 362 -37.65 -11.22 13.24
CA ASP A 362 -39.03 -11.61 13.62
C ASP A 362 -39.11 -13.14 13.46
N ASP A 363 -39.38 -13.85 14.54
CA ASP A 363 -39.51 -15.29 14.52
C ASP A 363 -40.99 -15.66 14.31
N PRO A 364 -41.38 -16.07 13.09
CA PRO A 364 -42.77 -16.43 12.78
C PRO A 364 -43.22 -17.73 13.46
N LEU A 365 -42.28 -18.54 14.00
CA LEU A 365 -42.57 -19.78 14.68
C LEU A 365 -42.70 -19.59 16.22
N SER A 366 -42.41 -18.43 16.75
CA SER A 366 -42.58 -18.09 18.14
C SER A 366 -44.05 -17.87 18.45
N LEU A 367 -44.65 -18.79 19.19
CA LEU A 367 -46.04 -18.70 19.71
C LEU A 367 -46.29 -17.42 20.54
N SER A 368 -45.25 -16.70 20.95
CA SER A 368 -45.31 -15.48 21.76
C SER A 368 -45.08 -14.22 20.96
N GLY A 369 -44.90 -14.26 19.63
CA GLY A 369 -44.50 -13.10 18.81
C GLY A 369 -43.13 -12.54 19.17
N GLY A 370 -42.22 -13.40 19.69
CA GLY A 370 -40.91 -13.01 20.15
C GLY A 370 -39.98 -12.61 19.03
N ARG A 371 -39.14 -11.58 19.28
CA ARG A 371 -38.04 -11.22 18.38
C ARG A 371 -36.78 -11.94 18.80
N ALA A 372 -36.25 -12.77 17.93
CA ALA A 372 -34.94 -13.37 18.12
C ALA A 372 -33.84 -12.29 18.02
N ARG A 373 -32.84 -12.37 18.87
CA ARG A 373 -31.67 -11.49 18.86
C ARG A 373 -30.42 -12.31 18.71
N SER A 374 -29.50 -11.81 17.94
CA SER A 374 -28.17 -12.39 17.81
C SER A 374 -27.10 -11.32 18.00
N GLY A 375 -25.92 -11.74 18.43
CA GLY A 375 -24.78 -10.86 18.55
C GLY A 375 -23.48 -11.65 18.48
N GLY A 376 -22.43 -11.01 18.06
CA GLY A 376 -21.14 -11.66 17.97
C GLY A 376 -20.03 -10.68 17.57
N GLY A 377 -18.85 -11.23 17.37
CA GLY A 377 -17.72 -10.47 16.94
C GLY A 377 -16.59 -11.34 16.42
N SER A 378 -15.61 -10.70 15.83
CA SER A 378 -14.40 -11.37 15.35
C SER A 378 -13.18 -10.49 15.51
N LEU A 379 -12.03 -11.14 15.65
CA LEU A 379 -10.72 -10.51 15.56
C LEU A 379 -9.95 -11.22 14.45
N THR A 380 -9.39 -10.45 13.53
CA THR A 380 -8.64 -10.95 12.40
C THR A 380 -7.30 -10.21 12.34
N TRP A 381 -6.23 -10.96 12.14
CA TRP A 381 -4.90 -10.46 11.88
C TRP A 381 -4.48 -10.86 10.47
N VAL A 382 -4.05 -9.88 9.67
CA VAL A 382 -3.50 -10.06 8.32
C VAL A 382 -2.09 -9.50 8.31
N ARG A 383 -1.16 -10.26 7.78
CA ARG A 383 0.22 -9.84 7.59
C ARG A 383 0.75 -10.31 6.26
N TYR A 384 1.34 -9.40 5.51
CA TYR A 384 2.22 -9.68 4.40
C TYR A 384 3.66 -9.66 4.91
N TRP A 385 4.36 -10.81 4.84
CA TRP A 385 5.76 -10.96 5.26
C TRP A 385 6.74 -10.77 4.11
N SER A 386 6.23 -10.74 2.88
CA SER A 386 6.95 -10.33 1.68
C SER A 386 5.98 -9.61 0.75
N ARG A 387 6.51 -9.03 -0.33
CA ARG A 387 5.69 -8.43 -1.38
C ARG A 387 4.62 -9.38 -1.92
N ASP A 388 4.94 -10.68 -2.01
CA ASP A 388 4.13 -11.66 -2.72
C ASP A 388 3.28 -12.54 -1.79
N TRP A 389 3.66 -12.67 -0.52
CA TRP A 389 3.05 -13.62 0.39
C TRP A 389 2.49 -12.98 1.66
N GLY A 390 1.29 -13.36 2.00
CA GLY A 390 0.62 -12.94 3.23
C GLY A 390 -0.19 -14.05 3.87
N THR A 391 -0.48 -13.89 5.16
CA THR A 391 -1.37 -14.76 5.93
C THR A 391 -2.49 -13.99 6.59
N LYS A 392 -3.56 -14.72 6.86
CA LYS A 392 -4.68 -14.29 7.68
C LYS A 392 -4.90 -15.32 8.78
N VAL A 393 -5.10 -14.84 10.00
CA VAL A 393 -5.56 -15.66 11.13
C VAL A 393 -6.70 -14.90 11.80
N GLY A 394 -7.76 -15.61 12.17
CA GLY A 394 -8.92 -15.00 12.81
C GLY A 394 -9.56 -15.90 13.85
N ALA A 395 -10.23 -15.26 14.79
CA ALA A 395 -11.12 -15.89 15.76
C ALA A 395 -12.48 -15.19 15.74
N SER A 396 -13.55 -15.91 15.94
CA SER A 396 -14.91 -15.39 15.97
C SER A 396 -15.73 -16.03 17.09
N PHE A 397 -16.73 -15.30 17.55
CA PHE A 397 -17.76 -15.82 18.44
C PHE A 397 -19.11 -15.25 18.04
N SER A 398 -20.17 -16.01 18.27
CA SER A 398 -21.54 -15.55 18.17
C SER A 398 -22.42 -16.20 19.23
N ARG A 399 -23.53 -15.55 19.51
CA ARG A 399 -24.57 -16.03 20.42
C ARG A 399 -25.92 -15.55 19.92
N ASP A 400 -26.92 -16.40 20.00
CA ASP A 400 -28.30 -16.04 19.75
C ASP A 400 -29.15 -16.01 21.03
N SER A 401 -30.39 -15.61 20.93
CA SER A 401 -31.34 -15.55 22.06
C SER A 401 -31.77 -16.93 22.58
N GLY A 402 -31.46 -18.01 21.88
CA GLY A 402 -31.66 -19.38 22.30
C GLY A 402 -30.46 -19.99 23.03
N ASP A 403 -29.49 -19.18 23.43
CA ASP A 403 -28.22 -19.58 24.07
C ASP A 403 -27.29 -20.44 23.20
N ALA A 404 -27.57 -20.60 21.91
CA ALA A 404 -26.63 -21.21 20.99
C ALA A 404 -25.38 -20.35 20.88
N ARG A 405 -24.21 -20.97 21.10
CA ARG A 405 -22.93 -20.31 21.09
C ARG A 405 -22.07 -20.94 20.02
N GLU A 406 -21.46 -20.08 19.23
CA GLU A 406 -20.51 -20.49 18.20
C GLU A 406 -19.15 -19.87 18.46
N ARG A 407 -18.09 -20.64 18.25
CA ARG A 407 -16.70 -20.17 18.32
C ARG A 407 -15.95 -20.66 17.11
N GLY A 408 -15.33 -19.77 16.39
CA GLY A 408 -14.66 -20.09 15.15
C GLY A 408 -13.20 -19.65 15.16
N VAL A 409 -12.40 -20.36 14.40
CA VAL A 409 -11.04 -19.96 14.00
C VAL A 409 -10.93 -20.01 12.49
N SER A 410 -10.13 -19.15 11.91
CA SER A 410 -9.88 -19.12 10.48
C SER A 410 -8.41 -18.90 10.18
N VAL A 411 -7.94 -19.50 9.08
CA VAL A 411 -6.62 -19.27 8.53
C VAL A 411 -6.71 -19.03 7.04
N GLY A 412 -5.79 -18.26 6.49
CA GLY A 412 -5.71 -18.01 5.06
C GLY A 412 -4.28 -17.73 4.63
N LEU A 413 -3.96 -18.11 3.40
CA LEU A 413 -2.71 -17.87 2.73
C LEU A 413 -3.03 -17.06 1.47
N TYR A 414 -2.24 -16.03 1.21
CA TYR A 414 -2.34 -15.15 0.05
C TYR A 414 -1.06 -15.18 -0.74
N ARG A 415 -1.16 -15.18 -2.04
CA ARG A 415 -0.06 -14.97 -2.98
C ARG A 415 -0.48 -13.94 -4.03
N ARG A 416 0.45 -13.08 -4.43
CA ARG A 416 0.25 -12.10 -5.52
C ARG A 416 1.51 -12.00 -6.38
N TRP A 417 1.35 -11.70 -7.69
CA TRP A 417 2.43 -11.65 -8.68
C TRP A 417 2.08 -10.79 -9.90
#